data_11339172bfeefad8b8fad642604e16ff
#
_entry.id   11339172bfeefad8b8fad642604e16ff
#
_cell.length_a   1.000
_cell.length_b   1.000
_cell.length_c   1.000
_cell.angle_alpha   90.00
_cell.angle_beta   90.00
_cell.angle_gamma   90.00
#
_symmetry.space_group_name_H-M   'P 1'
#
loop_
_entity.id
_entity.type
_entity.pdbx_description
1 polymer ?
#
loop_
_entity_poly.entity_id
_entity_poly.type
_entity_poly.pdbx_seq_one_letter_code
_entity_poly.pdbx_strand_id
1 'polypeptide(L)'
;MAKKVKCLYCGQKHTRMQYPEHLEKSXKDEYIMLIDRIKNDLQDGCSVKDTAANNCVTEAFVKRVAKQSMLLVKEKAASYSAKKLNIKLWEPENFNLETTTVWGFPDRGDWATHSGKYRGNWSPFIPRNVILRYSKEGETVLDQFVGSGTTLVETKLLKRKGIGVDINPEAVNLTWHNVNFEREGCGEVEVHVGDARHLEFINDESIDLICTHPPYSNIIKYSEDIQGDLSHCDIDNFLKEMEKVAIECYRVLKKDKFCAILIGDTRRKGHMIPIGFNVMETFLRTGFKLKEIVIKEQHNCSSTGYWRNQSIKYNFLLIAHEYLFIFRK
;
A
#
# COMPACT_ATOMS: atom_id res chain seq x y z
N MET A 1 -14.18 5.84 -39.98
CA MET A 1 -15.14 5.32 -38.98
C MET A 1 -14.39 4.39 -38.03
N ALA A 2 -14.59 4.58 -36.69
CA ALA A 2 -13.92 3.72 -35.70
C ALA A 2 -14.43 2.26 -35.83
N LYS A 3 -13.53 1.30 -35.96
CA LYS A 3 -13.86 -0.12 -35.99
C LYS A 3 -14.63 -0.51 -34.72
N LYS A 4 -15.82 -1.08 -34.88
CA LYS A 4 -16.66 -1.56 -33.79
C LYS A 4 -16.39 -3.03 -33.47
N VAL A 5 -16.37 -3.38 -32.21
CA VAL A 5 -16.22 -4.75 -31.69
C VAL A 5 -17.60 -5.24 -31.24
N LYS A 6 -18.00 -6.43 -31.69
CA LYS A 6 -19.25 -7.08 -31.25
C LYS A 6 -18.96 -7.82 -29.96
N CYS A 7 -19.69 -7.48 -28.90
CA CYS A 7 -19.59 -8.21 -27.64
C CYS A 7 -20.10 -9.65 -27.83
N LEU A 8 -19.30 -10.63 -27.49
CA LEU A 8 -19.64 -12.05 -27.64
C LEU A 8 -20.77 -12.49 -26.69
N TYR A 9 -21.01 -11.74 -25.63
CA TYR A 9 -21.97 -12.10 -24.58
C TYR A 9 -23.34 -11.46 -24.76
N CYS A 10 -23.41 -10.18 -25.15
CA CYS A 10 -24.69 -9.50 -25.34
C CYS A 10 -25.02 -9.20 -26.81
N GLY A 11 -24.09 -9.43 -27.73
CA GLY A 11 -24.28 -9.20 -29.17
C GLY A 11 -24.19 -7.73 -29.61
N GLN A 12 -24.14 -6.78 -28.69
CA GLN A 12 -24.08 -5.34 -29.02
C GLN A 12 -22.74 -4.94 -29.59
N LYS A 13 -22.70 -3.89 -30.42
CA LYS A 13 -21.48 -3.37 -31.03
C LYS A 13 -20.97 -2.15 -30.25
N HIS A 14 -19.71 -2.21 -29.82
CA HIS A 14 -19.01 -1.16 -29.06
C HIS A 14 -17.76 -0.71 -29.82
N THR A 15 -17.34 0.54 -29.62
CA THR A 15 -16.00 0.94 -30.07
C THR A 15 -14.95 0.26 -29.17
N ARG A 16 -13.68 0.18 -29.65
CA ARG A 16 -12.56 -0.37 -28.84
C ARG A 16 -12.38 0.35 -27.51
N MET A 17 -12.78 1.62 -27.42
CA MET A 17 -12.72 2.42 -26.19
C MET A 17 -13.86 2.04 -25.23
N GLN A 18 -15.07 1.84 -25.77
CA GLN A 18 -16.26 1.52 -24.98
C GLN A 18 -16.33 0.04 -24.54
N TYR A 19 -15.66 -0.87 -25.23
CA TYR A 19 -15.78 -2.31 -24.99
C TYR A 19 -15.33 -2.71 -23.58
N PRO A 20 -14.17 -2.28 -23.07
CA PRO A 20 -13.80 -2.59 -21.68
C PRO A 20 -14.78 -2.02 -20.65
N GLU A 21 -15.25 -0.78 -20.83
CA GLU A 21 -16.21 -0.14 -19.92
C GLU A 21 -17.56 -0.89 -19.92
N HIS A 22 -17.96 -1.41 -21.08
CA HIS A 22 -19.16 -2.24 -21.18
C HIS A 22 -18.99 -3.54 -20.40
N LEU A 23 -17.86 -4.23 -20.53
CA LEU A 23 -17.60 -5.46 -19.77
C LEU A 23 -17.52 -5.20 -18.27
N GLU A 24 -16.83 -4.14 -17.86
CA GLU A 24 -16.68 -3.76 -16.46
C GLU A 24 -18.05 -3.53 -15.78
N LYS A 25 -19.00 -2.92 -16.51
CA LYS A 25 -20.34 -2.63 -16.00
C LYS A 25 -21.32 -3.80 -16.07
N SER A 26 -21.15 -4.71 -17.02
CA SER A 26 -22.15 -5.75 -17.34
C SER A 26 -21.62 -7.17 -17.25
N UNK A 27 -20.40 -7.45 -17.21
CA UNK A 27 -19.89 -8.38 -17.16
C UNK A 27 -18.85 -8.52 -16.53
N LYS A 28 -18.81 -8.59 -15.42
CA LYS A 28 -17.65 -8.48 -14.52
C LYS A 28 -16.64 -9.64 -14.71
N ASP A 29 -17.14 -10.83 -14.83
CA ASP A 29 -16.29 -12.02 -15.07
C ASP A 29 -15.55 -11.93 -16.40
N GLU A 30 -16.23 -11.49 -17.43
CA GLU A 30 -15.64 -11.28 -18.76
C GLU A 30 -14.63 -10.14 -18.77
N TYR A 31 -14.85 -9.13 -17.93
CA TYR A 31 -13.87 -8.03 -17.74
C TYR A 31 -12.59 -8.57 -17.10
N ILE A 32 -12.71 -9.39 -16.08
CA ILE A 32 -11.56 -10.06 -15.42
C ILE A 32 -10.81 -10.92 -16.44
N MET A 33 -11.52 -11.74 -17.21
CA MET A 33 -10.92 -12.56 -18.26
C MET A 33 -10.21 -11.73 -19.33
N LEU A 34 -10.74 -10.56 -19.67
CA LEU A 34 -10.09 -9.63 -20.60
C LEU A 34 -8.77 -9.09 -20.02
N ILE A 35 -8.79 -8.69 -18.75
CA ILE A 35 -7.60 -8.21 -18.05
C ILE A 35 -6.52 -9.30 -18.02
N ASP A 36 -6.90 -10.55 -17.73
CA ASP A 36 -5.97 -11.68 -17.65
C ASP A 36 -5.38 -12.02 -19.04
N ARG A 37 -6.18 -12.00 -20.10
CA ARG A 37 -5.65 -12.18 -21.45
C ARG A 37 -4.62 -11.12 -21.81
N ILE A 38 -4.89 -9.86 -21.47
CA ILE A 38 -3.96 -8.75 -21.72
C ILE A 38 -2.65 -8.97 -20.96
N LYS A 39 -2.75 -9.39 -19.68
CA LYS A 39 -1.56 -9.69 -18.87
C LYS A 39 -0.74 -10.84 -19.50
N ASN A 40 -1.42 -11.90 -19.91
CA ASN A 40 -0.76 -13.06 -20.52
C ASN A 40 -0.07 -12.70 -21.85
N ASP A 41 -0.74 -11.97 -22.75
CA ASP A 41 -0.15 -11.51 -24.00
C ASP A 41 1.16 -10.72 -23.73
N LEU A 42 1.14 -9.82 -22.74
CA LEU A 42 2.31 -9.02 -22.38
C LEU A 42 3.42 -9.89 -21.76
N GLN A 43 3.07 -10.88 -20.93
CA GLN A 43 4.03 -11.84 -20.35
C GLN A 43 4.69 -12.70 -21.43
N ASP A 44 3.94 -13.05 -22.47
CA ASP A 44 4.42 -13.82 -23.62
C ASP A 44 5.24 -12.98 -24.62
N GLY A 45 5.46 -11.70 -24.29
CA GLY A 45 6.32 -10.80 -25.06
C GLY A 45 5.61 -10.05 -26.20
N CYS A 46 4.29 -10.07 -26.26
CA CYS A 46 3.54 -9.29 -27.25
C CYS A 46 3.72 -7.79 -27.00
N SER A 47 3.86 -7.02 -28.08
CA SER A 47 3.90 -5.56 -27.98
C SER A 47 2.55 -5.00 -27.50
N VAL A 48 2.55 -3.81 -26.92
CA VAL A 48 1.31 -3.10 -26.51
C VAL A 48 0.33 -2.99 -27.71
N LYS A 49 0.86 -2.76 -28.90
CA LYS A 49 0.08 -2.62 -30.14
C LYS A 49 -0.58 -3.96 -30.53
N ASP A 50 0.18 -5.04 -30.48
CA ASP A 50 -0.33 -6.38 -30.82
C ASP A 50 -1.32 -6.87 -29.75
N THR A 51 -1.01 -6.68 -28.48
CA THR A 51 -1.92 -6.98 -27.37
C THR A 51 -3.25 -6.24 -27.53
N ALA A 52 -3.20 -4.95 -27.88
CA ALA A 52 -4.41 -4.15 -28.11
C ALA A 52 -5.23 -4.70 -29.30
N ALA A 53 -4.56 -5.12 -30.36
CA ALA A 53 -5.21 -5.72 -31.55
C ALA A 53 -5.85 -7.07 -31.20
N ASN A 54 -5.11 -7.96 -30.52
CA ASN A 54 -5.56 -9.31 -30.11
C ASN A 54 -6.81 -9.26 -29.24
N ASN A 55 -6.85 -8.29 -28.32
CA ASN A 55 -7.93 -8.18 -27.33
C ASN A 55 -9.02 -7.17 -27.73
N CYS A 56 -8.94 -6.59 -28.90
CA CYS A 56 -9.93 -5.64 -29.45
C CYS A 56 -10.14 -4.41 -28.56
N VAL A 57 -9.07 -3.93 -27.93
CA VAL A 57 -9.08 -2.75 -27.04
C VAL A 57 -8.15 -1.65 -27.60
N THR A 58 -8.06 -0.53 -26.90
CA THR A 58 -7.11 0.55 -27.25
C THR A 58 -5.74 0.28 -26.63
N GLU A 59 -4.68 0.80 -27.24
CA GLU A 59 -3.33 0.78 -26.66
C GLU A 59 -3.31 1.49 -25.29
N ALA A 60 -4.09 2.56 -25.13
CA ALA A 60 -4.22 3.27 -23.87
C ALA A 60 -4.79 2.35 -22.75
N PHE A 61 -5.76 1.51 -23.11
CA PHE A 61 -6.31 0.52 -22.16
C PHE A 61 -5.26 -0.53 -21.79
N VAL A 62 -4.52 -1.08 -22.78
CA VAL A 62 -3.43 -2.04 -22.51
C VAL A 62 -2.37 -1.41 -21.60
N LYS A 63 -1.98 -0.17 -21.88
CA LYS A 63 -1.01 0.56 -21.05
C LYS A 63 -1.52 0.76 -19.61
N ARG A 64 -2.82 1.01 -19.45
CA ARG A 64 -3.45 1.11 -18.12
C ARG A 64 -3.38 -0.23 -17.37
N VAL A 65 -3.76 -1.33 -18.04
CA VAL A 65 -3.66 -2.68 -17.46
C VAL A 65 -2.20 -3.02 -17.13
N ALA A 66 -1.28 -2.73 -18.03
CA ALA A 66 0.16 -2.96 -17.82
C ALA A 66 0.70 -2.12 -16.65
N LYS A 67 0.24 -0.88 -16.49
CA LYS A 67 0.58 -0.04 -15.31
C LYS A 67 0.08 -0.66 -14.01
N GLN A 68 -1.07 -1.31 -14.06
CA GLN A 68 -1.66 -1.99 -12.90
C GLN A 68 -1.06 -3.38 -12.68
N SER A 69 -0.21 -3.86 -13.59
CA SER A 69 0.39 -5.19 -13.53
C SER A 69 1.89 -5.10 -13.25
N MET A 70 2.45 -6.18 -12.75
CA MET A 70 3.86 -6.33 -12.39
C MET A 70 4.84 -6.13 -13.55
N LEU A 71 4.38 -6.09 -14.78
CA LEU A 71 5.24 -6.24 -15.96
C LEU A 71 6.10 -4.99 -16.24
N LEU A 72 5.52 -3.80 -16.14
CA LEU A 72 6.27 -2.54 -16.29
C LEU A 72 7.26 -2.30 -15.16
N VAL A 73 6.98 -2.86 -13.99
CA VAL A 73 7.86 -2.74 -12.82
C VAL A 73 9.11 -3.58 -12.98
N LYS A 74 9.00 -4.79 -13.55
CA LYS A 74 10.14 -5.68 -13.82
C LYS A 74 11.14 -5.05 -14.80
N GLU A 75 10.67 -4.39 -15.84
CA GLU A 75 11.54 -3.69 -16.81
C GLU A 75 12.34 -2.54 -16.16
N LYS A 76 11.67 -1.73 -15.34
CA LYS A 76 12.32 -0.63 -14.61
C LYS A 76 13.22 -1.13 -13.49
N ALA A 77 12.81 -2.16 -12.76
CA ALA A 77 13.64 -2.79 -11.72
C ALA A 77 14.95 -3.34 -12.31
N ALA A 78 14.91 -3.94 -13.49
CA ALA A 78 16.10 -4.41 -14.18
C ALA A 78 17.07 -3.25 -14.51
N SER A 79 16.56 -2.06 -14.82
CA SER A 79 17.39 -0.89 -15.08
C SER A 79 18.00 -0.28 -13.80
N TYR A 80 17.36 -0.47 -12.64
CA TYR A 80 17.88 -0.01 -11.35
C TYR A 80 18.86 -0.99 -10.67
N SER A 81 18.95 -2.24 -11.16
CA SER A 81 19.73 -3.29 -10.48
C SER A 81 21.26 -3.22 -10.68
N ALA A 82 21.74 -2.25 -11.44
CA ALA A 82 23.14 -2.25 -11.88
C ALA A 82 24.15 -1.94 -10.75
N LYS A 83 23.76 -1.24 -9.68
CA LYS A 83 24.70 -0.92 -8.58
C LYS A 83 23.97 -0.94 -7.24
N LYS A 84 24.41 -1.83 -6.35
CA LYS A 84 23.85 -1.92 -4.98
C LYS A 84 24.19 -0.66 -4.17
N LEU A 85 23.26 -0.25 -3.33
CA LEU A 85 23.45 0.89 -2.43
C LEU A 85 24.47 0.53 -1.33
N ASN A 86 25.39 1.43 -1.06
CA ASN A 86 26.38 1.27 0.00
C ASN A 86 25.79 1.77 1.32
N ILE A 87 25.55 0.86 2.23
CA ILE A 87 24.92 1.16 3.53
C ILE A 87 26.01 1.40 4.58
N LYS A 88 25.97 2.56 5.22
CA LYS A 88 26.94 2.94 6.27
C LYS A 88 26.52 2.40 7.65
N LEU A 89 25.25 2.44 7.95
CA LEU A 89 24.68 2.01 9.25
C LEU A 89 23.55 1.03 8.99
N TRP A 90 23.70 -0.21 9.42
CA TRP A 90 22.74 -1.29 9.11
C TRP A 90 21.59 -1.38 10.13
N GLU A 91 21.82 -0.97 11.37
CA GLU A 91 20.89 -1.15 12.49
C GLU A 91 20.79 0.17 13.27
N PRO A 92 19.70 0.46 13.93
CA PRO A 92 19.65 1.60 14.84
C PRO A 92 20.61 1.41 16.00
N GLU A 93 21.32 2.47 16.40
CA GLU A 93 22.32 2.40 17.46
C GLU A 93 21.72 2.02 18.83
N ASN A 94 20.52 2.51 19.12
CA ASN A 94 19.87 2.32 20.42
C ASN A 94 18.44 1.81 20.21
N PHE A 95 18.28 0.52 19.89
CA PHE A 95 16.98 -0.08 19.69
C PHE A 95 16.57 -0.91 20.92
N ASN A 96 15.41 -0.60 21.46
CA ASN A 96 14.73 -1.41 22.46
C ASN A 96 13.35 -1.79 21.91
N LEU A 97 13.00 -3.05 22.06
CA LEU A 97 11.68 -3.54 21.66
C LEU A 97 10.61 -2.94 22.58
N GLU A 98 9.63 -2.27 22.03
CA GLU A 98 8.57 -1.62 22.78
C GLU A 98 7.72 -2.64 23.56
N THR A 99 7.45 -2.36 24.82
CA THR A 99 6.73 -3.28 25.73
C THR A 99 5.40 -2.70 26.22
N THR A 100 5.10 -1.45 25.91
CA THR A 100 3.86 -0.76 26.33
C THR A 100 3.03 -0.37 25.11
N THR A 101 1.86 0.20 25.35
CA THR A 101 0.93 0.64 24.31
C THR A 101 1.06 2.14 23.99
N VAL A 102 2.09 2.82 24.49
CA VAL A 102 2.39 4.21 24.11
C VAL A 102 3.81 4.22 23.52
N TRP A 103 3.91 4.55 22.22
CA TRP A 103 5.17 4.55 21.46
C TRP A 103 5.53 5.97 21.04
N GLY A 104 6.76 6.39 21.33
CA GLY A 104 7.27 7.68 20.93
C GLY A 104 8.66 7.55 20.33
N PHE A 105 8.86 8.06 19.12
CA PHE A 105 10.15 8.04 18.41
C PHE A 105 10.49 9.47 17.98
N PRO A 106 11.01 10.31 18.94
CA PRO A 106 11.37 11.70 18.60
C PRO A 106 12.47 11.79 17.54
N ASP A 107 13.40 10.84 17.54
CA ASP A 107 14.35 10.65 16.45
C ASP A 107 13.77 9.60 15.52
N ARG A 108 13.52 10.02 14.28
CA ARG A 108 12.82 9.18 13.30
C ARG A 108 13.57 7.89 12.97
N GLY A 109 14.90 7.94 12.95
CA GLY A 109 15.76 6.84 12.50
C GLY A 109 16.17 7.00 11.03
N ASP A 110 17.44 6.75 10.77
CA ASP A 110 18.09 6.98 9.46
C ASP A 110 19.08 5.86 9.06
N TRP A 111 19.02 4.70 9.68
CA TRP A 111 19.83 3.54 9.28
C TRP A 111 19.38 2.98 7.93
N ALA A 112 20.19 2.15 7.33
CA ALA A 112 19.99 1.55 6.01
C ALA A 112 19.68 2.65 4.96
N THR A 113 18.56 2.57 4.32
CA THR A 113 18.10 3.54 3.30
C THR A 113 16.96 4.41 3.81
N HIS A 114 16.67 4.37 5.11
CA HIS A 114 15.54 5.12 5.67
C HIS A 114 15.74 6.63 5.51
N SER A 115 14.69 7.30 5.08
CA SER A 115 14.68 8.74 4.83
C SER A 115 13.31 9.32 5.15
N GLY A 116 13.28 10.49 5.75
CA GLY A 116 12.05 11.25 6.02
C GLY A 116 11.53 12.07 4.85
N LYS A 117 12.17 12.00 3.68
CA LYS A 117 11.86 12.86 2.52
C LYS A 117 10.52 12.51 1.83
N TYR A 118 10.10 11.26 1.90
CA TYR A 118 8.82 10.84 1.32
C TYR A 118 7.68 11.25 2.25
N ARG A 119 6.76 12.04 1.74
CA ARG A 119 5.64 12.59 2.51
C ARG A 119 4.71 11.47 2.98
N GLY A 120 4.34 11.47 4.25
CA GLY A 120 3.49 10.44 4.87
C GLY A 120 4.23 9.19 5.30
N ASN A 121 5.56 9.17 5.17
CA ASN A 121 6.39 8.03 5.55
C ASN A 121 6.49 7.92 7.08
N TRP A 122 6.23 6.75 7.63
CA TRP A 122 6.32 6.49 9.06
C TRP A 122 7.76 6.26 9.53
N SER A 123 7.99 6.37 10.84
CA SER A 123 9.30 6.05 11.43
C SER A 123 9.60 4.55 11.27
N PRO A 124 10.81 4.17 10.84
CA PRO A 124 11.17 2.75 10.71
C PRO A 124 11.17 1.97 12.03
N PHE A 125 11.21 2.63 13.17
CA PHE A 125 11.03 1.99 14.46
C PHE A 125 9.66 1.29 14.58
N ILE A 126 8.63 1.80 13.90
CA ILE A 126 7.27 1.23 13.95
C ILE A 126 7.24 -0.15 13.27
N PRO A 127 7.54 -0.27 11.96
CA PRO A 127 7.53 -1.60 11.34
C PRO A 127 8.59 -2.53 11.96
N ARG A 128 9.73 -2.02 12.43
CA ARG A 128 10.74 -2.84 13.13
C ARG A 128 10.13 -3.52 14.36
N ASN A 129 9.46 -2.76 15.22
CA ASN A 129 8.79 -3.32 16.41
C ASN A 129 7.70 -4.33 16.03
N VAL A 130 6.86 -4.01 15.05
CA VAL A 130 5.76 -4.87 14.57
C VAL A 130 6.32 -6.19 14.03
N ILE A 131 7.32 -6.12 13.14
CA ILE A 131 7.92 -7.31 12.49
C ILE A 131 8.56 -8.23 13.53
N LEU A 132 9.32 -7.67 14.47
CA LEU A 132 9.98 -8.44 15.53
C LEU A 132 8.98 -9.11 16.47
N ARG A 133 7.87 -8.44 16.79
CA ARG A 133 6.86 -8.97 17.74
C ARG A 133 5.91 -9.98 17.12
N TYR A 134 5.57 -9.82 15.82
CA TYR A 134 4.44 -10.53 15.21
C TYR A 134 4.83 -11.42 14.05
N SER A 135 6.14 -11.58 13.78
CA SER A 135 6.63 -12.53 12.77
C SER A 135 7.97 -13.17 13.19
N LYS A 136 8.35 -14.22 12.48
CA LYS A 136 9.62 -14.94 12.65
C LYS A 136 10.46 -14.82 11.37
N GLU A 137 11.78 -15.04 11.48
CA GLU A 137 12.68 -15.10 10.31
C GLU A 137 12.13 -16.08 9.27
N GLY A 138 12.22 -15.73 8.01
CA GLY A 138 11.72 -16.51 6.88
C GLY A 138 10.22 -16.36 6.58
N GLU A 139 9.43 -15.80 7.51
CA GLU A 139 7.99 -15.55 7.30
C GLU A 139 7.77 -14.39 6.33
N THR A 140 6.59 -14.36 5.71
CA THR A 140 6.22 -13.37 4.68
C THR A 140 5.46 -12.19 5.29
N VAL A 141 5.98 -10.99 5.07
CA VAL A 141 5.38 -9.70 5.50
C VAL A 141 4.84 -8.96 4.27
N LEU A 142 3.60 -8.51 4.35
CA LEU A 142 2.94 -7.71 3.30
C LEU A 142 2.77 -6.26 3.77
N ASP A 143 3.12 -5.32 2.88
CA ASP A 143 2.72 -3.91 2.99
C ASP A 143 2.05 -3.50 1.68
N GLN A 144 0.72 -3.39 1.68
CA GLN A 144 -0.04 -3.07 0.49
C GLN A 144 -0.28 -1.55 0.29
N PHE A 145 0.41 -0.72 1.07
CA PHE A 145 0.53 0.73 0.87
C PHE A 145 2.00 1.13 1.06
N VAL A 146 2.87 0.50 0.28
CA VAL A 146 4.31 0.43 0.58
C VAL A 146 5.03 1.77 0.50
N GLY A 147 4.50 2.74 -0.26
CA GLY A 147 5.07 4.09 -0.37
C GLY A 147 6.55 4.08 -0.77
N SER A 148 7.42 4.56 0.10
CA SER A 148 8.86 4.56 -0.13
C SER A 148 9.58 3.30 0.37
N GLY A 149 8.83 2.29 0.87
CA GLY A 149 9.38 0.99 1.24
C GLY A 149 9.94 0.88 2.65
N THR A 150 9.58 1.74 3.58
CA THR A 150 10.09 1.69 4.96
C THR A 150 9.87 0.30 5.58
N THR A 151 8.67 -0.27 5.42
CA THR A 151 8.35 -1.62 5.90
C THR A 151 9.25 -2.67 5.25
N LEU A 152 9.44 -2.60 3.91
CA LEU A 152 10.20 -3.61 3.17
C LEU A 152 11.70 -3.54 3.48
N VAL A 153 12.24 -2.35 3.73
CA VAL A 153 13.63 -2.20 4.19
C VAL A 153 13.80 -2.97 5.52
N GLU A 154 12.90 -2.76 6.48
CA GLU A 154 12.93 -3.48 7.76
C GLU A 154 12.69 -4.98 7.58
N THR A 155 11.74 -5.37 6.73
CA THR A 155 11.47 -6.78 6.40
C THR A 155 12.75 -7.47 5.91
N LYS A 156 13.45 -6.83 4.98
CA LYS A 156 14.70 -7.33 4.40
C LYS A 156 15.80 -7.44 5.44
N LEU A 157 16.03 -6.38 6.24
CA LEU A 157 17.05 -6.35 7.29
C LEU A 157 16.81 -7.42 8.35
N LEU A 158 15.55 -7.67 8.69
CA LEU A 158 15.15 -8.60 9.74
C LEU A 158 14.95 -10.04 9.22
N LYS A 159 15.40 -10.34 7.99
CA LYS A 159 15.42 -11.69 7.39
C LYS A 159 14.02 -12.28 7.16
N ARG A 160 13.01 -11.44 6.88
CA ARG A 160 11.68 -11.88 6.45
C ARG A 160 11.58 -11.76 4.94
N LYS A 161 10.62 -12.49 4.34
CA LYS A 161 10.25 -12.28 2.94
C LYS A 161 9.27 -11.11 2.87
N GLY A 162 9.47 -10.19 1.94
CA GLY A 162 8.64 -8.98 1.86
C GLY A 162 7.87 -8.90 0.56
N ILE A 163 6.59 -8.55 0.65
CA ILE A 163 5.77 -8.19 -0.52
C ILE A 163 5.29 -6.76 -0.31
N GLY A 164 5.64 -5.87 -1.24
CA GLY A 164 5.17 -4.49 -1.24
C GLY A 164 4.23 -4.23 -2.41
N VAL A 165 3.15 -3.52 -2.16
CA VAL A 165 2.21 -3.11 -3.21
C VAL A 165 1.93 -1.61 -3.05
N ASP A 166 1.86 -0.90 -4.16
CA ASP A 166 1.38 0.48 -4.18
C ASP A 166 0.69 0.76 -5.52
N ILE A 167 -0.36 1.55 -5.47
CA ILE A 167 -1.09 1.96 -6.67
C ILE A 167 -0.27 2.96 -7.50
N ASN A 168 0.69 3.64 -6.87
CA ASN A 168 1.55 4.64 -7.51
C ASN A 168 2.84 4.00 -8.01
N PRO A 169 3.07 3.92 -9.35
CA PRO A 169 4.30 3.34 -9.90
C PRO A 169 5.58 4.06 -9.44
N GLU A 170 5.50 5.37 -9.13
CA GLU A 170 6.67 6.12 -8.64
C GLU A 170 7.06 5.67 -7.24
N ALA A 171 6.07 5.40 -6.38
CA ALA A 171 6.30 4.84 -5.04
C ALA A 171 6.97 3.45 -5.16
N VAL A 172 6.47 2.61 -6.06
CA VAL A 172 7.06 1.28 -6.33
C VAL A 172 8.51 1.40 -6.79
N ASN A 173 8.79 2.30 -7.73
CA ASN A 173 10.16 2.54 -8.22
C ASN A 173 11.09 3.04 -7.09
N LEU A 174 10.58 3.93 -6.24
CA LEU A 174 11.34 4.42 -5.08
C LEU A 174 11.61 3.29 -4.08
N THR A 175 10.63 2.44 -3.83
CA THR A 175 10.79 1.26 -2.97
C THR A 175 11.86 0.33 -3.54
N TRP A 176 11.81 0.00 -4.84
CA TRP A 176 12.85 -0.81 -5.50
C TRP A 176 14.24 -0.21 -5.31
N HIS A 177 14.36 1.11 -5.45
CA HIS A 177 15.62 1.80 -5.19
C HIS A 177 16.06 1.59 -3.73
N ASN A 178 15.17 1.81 -2.78
CA ASN A 178 15.49 1.78 -1.34
C ASN A 178 15.82 0.37 -0.81
N VAL A 179 15.29 -0.69 -1.43
CA VAL A 179 15.63 -2.08 -1.04
C VAL A 179 16.82 -2.65 -1.82
N ASN A 180 17.43 -1.85 -2.72
CA ASN A 180 18.53 -2.30 -3.57
C ASN A 180 19.89 -2.30 -2.83
N PHE A 181 19.97 -3.04 -1.74
CA PHE A 181 21.19 -3.28 -0.98
C PHE A 181 21.36 -4.79 -0.72
N GLU A 182 22.56 -5.21 -0.39
CA GLU A 182 22.86 -6.60 -0.05
C GLU A 182 23.58 -6.66 1.28
N ARG A 183 23.19 -7.61 2.09
CA ARG A 183 23.85 -7.98 3.35
C ARG A 183 23.62 -9.48 3.54
N GLU A 184 24.63 -10.18 4.00
CA GLU A 184 24.52 -11.62 4.27
C GLU A 184 23.35 -11.92 5.20
N GLY A 185 22.50 -12.84 4.80
CA GLY A 185 21.31 -13.27 5.55
C GLY A 185 20.11 -12.35 5.45
N CYS A 186 20.17 -11.27 4.66
CA CYS A 186 18.99 -10.42 4.40
C CYS A 186 17.85 -11.22 3.75
N GLY A 187 16.63 -10.85 4.06
CA GLY A 187 15.44 -11.42 3.42
C GLY A 187 15.29 -10.99 1.96
N GLU A 188 14.43 -11.70 1.26
CA GLU A 188 14.04 -11.38 -0.13
C GLU A 188 12.81 -10.47 -0.12
N VAL A 189 12.76 -9.53 -1.07
CA VAL A 189 11.60 -8.64 -1.20
C VAL A 189 11.20 -8.52 -2.67
N GLU A 190 9.91 -8.40 -2.90
CA GLU A 190 9.31 -8.09 -4.20
C GLU A 190 8.35 -6.92 -4.07
N VAL A 191 8.23 -6.12 -5.10
CA VAL A 191 7.39 -4.92 -5.08
C VAL A 191 6.57 -4.87 -6.37
N HIS A 192 5.29 -4.56 -6.25
CA HIS A 192 4.33 -4.60 -7.35
C HIS A 192 3.54 -3.30 -7.44
N VAL A 193 3.27 -2.86 -8.65
CA VAL A 193 2.21 -1.86 -8.86
C VAL A 193 0.87 -2.59 -8.78
N GLY A 194 0.03 -2.20 -7.84
CA GLY A 194 -1.25 -2.87 -7.63
C GLY A 194 -2.16 -2.07 -6.71
N ASP A 195 -3.37 -2.55 -6.58
CA ASP A 195 -4.40 -1.93 -5.76
C ASP A 195 -4.63 -2.79 -4.51
N ALA A 196 -4.52 -2.20 -3.33
CA ALA A 196 -4.72 -2.87 -2.04
C ALA A 196 -6.10 -3.53 -1.90
N ARG A 197 -7.06 -3.12 -2.73
CA ARG A 197 -8.44 -3.68 -2.78
C ARG A 197 -8.53 -4.92 -3.68
N HIS A 198 -7.46 -5.25 -4.41
CA HIS A 198 -7.41 -6.27 -5.46
C HIS A 198 -6.04 -6.94 -5.46
N LEU A 199 -5.86 -7.90 -4.53
CA LEU A 199 -4.59 -8.62 -4.33
C LEU A 199 -4.68 -10.06 -4.89
N GLU A 200 -5.38 -10.26 -6.01
CA GLU A 200 -5.63 -11.59 -6.59
C GLU A 200 -4.35 -12.36 -6.92
N PHE A 201 -3.25 -11.64 -7.14
CA PHE A 201 -1.94 -12.27 -7.37
C PHE A 201 -1.29 -12.83 -6.10
N ILE A 202 -1.86 -12.52 -4.91
CA ILE A 202 -1.43 -13.09 -3.62
C ILE A 202 -2.43 -14.19 -3.25
N ASN A 203 -1.93 -15.39 -3.02
CA ASN A 203 -2.76 -16.55 -2.67
C ASN A 203 -3.45 -16.37 -1.30
N ASP A 204 -4.60 -16.99 -1.14
CA ASP A 204 -5.29 -17.06 0.15
C ASP A 204 -4.34 -17.65 1.21
N GLU A 205 -4.41 -17.13 2.41
CA GLU A 205 -3.68 -17.64 3.59
C GLU A 205 -2.19 -17.90 3.30
N SER A 206 -1.53 -16.96 2.58
CA SER A 206 -0.10 -17.07 2.25
C SER A 206 0.78 -16.08 3.04
N ILE A 207 0.19 -15.06 3.66
CA ILE A 207 0.89 -13.98 4.37
C ILE A 207 0.94 -14.28 5.87
N ASP A 208 2.11 -14.07 6.48
CA ASP A 208 2.31 -14.29 7.93
C ASP A 208 2.11 -13.02 8.75
N LEU A 209 2.33 -11.84 8.15
CA LEU A 209 2.12 -10.56 8.82
C LEU A 209 1.74 -9.51 7.79
N ILE A 210 0.72 -8.73 8.08
CA ILE A 210 0.45 -7.47 7.36
C ILE A 210 0.93 -6.33 8.25
N CYS A 211 1.72 -5.41 7.69
CA CYS A 211 2.28 -4.27 8.42
C CYS A 211 2.26 -3.05 7.50
N THR A 212 1.27 -2.18 7.68
CA THR A 212 0.94 -1.19 6.66
C THR A 212 0.46 0.15 7.22
N HIS A 213 0.62 1.21 6.41
CA HIS A 213 0.23 2.57 6.76
C HIS A 213 -0.55 3.18 5.58
N PRO A 214 -1.88 2.96 5.51
CA PRO A 214 -2.68 3.48 4.40
C PRO A 214 -2.75 5.00 4.40
N PRO A 215 -2.94 5.64 3.24
CA PRO A 215 -3.19 7.08 3.18
C PRO A 215 -4.56 7.38 3.79
N TYR A 216 -4.66 8.48 4.57
CA TYR A 216 -5.94 8.89 5.14
C TYR A 216 -6.65 9.86 4.20
N SER A 217 -7.98 9.81 4.20
CA SER A 217 -8.84 10.67 3.37
C SER A 217 -8.49 12.17 3.49
N ASN A 218 -8.13 12.79 2.39
CA ASN A 218 -7.96 14.26 2.23
C ASN A 218 -6.99 14.95 3.20
N ILE A 219 -6.15 14.21 3.91
CA ILE A 219 -5.13 14.79 4.81
C ILE A 219 -3.84 15.06 4.01
N ILE A 220 -3.42 14.09 3.22
CA ILE A 220 -2.26 14.18 2.34
C ILE A 220 -2.65 13.61 0.98
N LYS A 221 -2.48 14.39 -0.08
CA LYS A 221 -2.60 13.88 -1.44
C LYS A 221 -1.27 13.23 -1.83
N TYR A 222 -1.29 11.96 -2.13
CA TYR A 222 -0.10 11.17 -2.48
C TYR A 222 0.17 11.15 -3.99
N SER A 223 -0.86 11.44 -4.78
CA SER A 223 -0.74 11.54 -6.24
C SER A 223 -1.69 12.62 -6.76
N GLU A 224 -1.40 13.16 -7.94
CA GLU A 224 -2.28 14.18 -8.54
C GLU A 224 -3.36 13.56 -9.44
N ASP A 225 -3.03 12.50 -10.17
CA ASP A 225 -3.89 11.98 -11.24
C ASP A 225 -4.01 10.44 -11.27
N ILE A 226 -3.78 9.73 -10.15
CA ILE A 226 -3.93 8.27 -10.13
C ILE A 226 -5.34 7.91 -9.69
N GLN A 227 -6.12 7.39 -10.63
CA GLN A 227 -7.47 6.90 -10.33
C GLN A 227 -7.40 5.72 -9.35
N GLY A 228 -8.17 5.79 -8.28
CA GLY A 228 -8.20 4.75 -7.24
C GLY A 228 -7.31 5.04 -6.03
N ASP A 229 -6.51 6.11 -6.06
CA ASP A 229 -5.74 6.54 -4.88
C ASP A 229 -6.71 6.97 -3.77
N LEU A 230 -6.70 6.27 -2.64
CA LEU A 230 -7.62 6.46 -1.52
C LEU A 230 -7.45 7.85 -0.87
N SER A 231 -6.31 8.52 -1.07
CA SER A 231 -6.09 9.88 -0.55
C SER A 231 -7.02 10.93 -1.19
N HIS A 232 -7.68 10.59 -2.30
CA HIS A 232 -8.63 11.50 -2.96
C HIS A 232 -10.09 11.29 -2.50
N CYS A 233 -10.37 10.26 -1.72
CA CYS A 233 -11.74 9.94 -1.28
C CYS A 233 -12.22 10.91 -0.19
N ASP A 234 -13.53 11.19 -0.15
CA ASP A 234 -14.14 11.71 1.08
C ASP A 234 -14.19 10.59 2.13
N ILE A 235 -14.55 10.93 3.37
CA ILE A 235 -14.44 10.00 4.50
C ILE A 235 -15.33 8.77 4.32
N ASP A 236 -16.57 8.97 3.85
CA ASP A 236 -17.53 7.86 3.69
C ASP A 236 -17.05 6.88 2.59
N ASN A 237 -16.59 7.42 1.47
CA ASN A 237 -16.03 6.60 0.39
C ASN A 237 -14.72 5.94 0.81
N PHE A 238 -13.87 6.66 1.54
CA PHE A 238 -12.63 6.09 2.09
C PHE A 238 -12.94 4.85 2.95
N LEU A 239 -13.95 4.91 3.83
CA LEU A 239 -14.31 3.78 4.69
C LEU A 239 -14.86 2.60 3.89
N LYS A 240 -15.66 2.85 2.84
CA LYS A 240 -16.13 1.79 1.93
C LYS A 240 -14.97 1.11 1.20
N GLU A 241 -14.00 1.90 0.77
CA GLU A 241 -12.81 1.35 0.10
C GLU A 241 -11.92 0.59 1.09
N MET A 242 -11.77 1.08 2.32
CA MET A 242 -11.05 0.37 3.39
C MET A 242 -11.73 -0.96 3.77
N GLU A 243 -13.03 -1.09 3.61
CA GLU A 243 -13.72 -2.37 3.79
C GLU A 243 -13.24 -3.41 2.77
N LYS A 244 -13.07 -3.01 1.50
CA LYS A 244 -12.50 -3.91 0.47
C LYS A 244 -11.06 -4.30 0.81
N VAL A 245 -10.26 -3.34 1.29
CA VAL A 245 -8.89 -3.59 1.77
C VAL A 245 -8.92 -4.60 2.93
N ALA A 246 -9.84 -4.43 3.89
CA ALA A 246 -9.96 -5.34 5.04
C ALA A 246 -10.31 -6.76 4.61
N ILE A 247 -11.19 -6.92 3.61
CA ILE A 247 -11.57 -8.23 3.03
C ILE A 247 -10.34 -8.90 2.41
N GLU A 248 -9.56 -8.17 1.61
CA GLU A 248 -8.33 -8.70 1.02
C GLU A 248 -7.28 -9.05 2.09
N CYS A 249 -7.09 -8.17 3.09
CA CYS A 249 -6.21 -8.46 4.23
C CYS A 249 -6.61 -9.78 4.92
N TYR A 250 -7.91 -9.95 5.17
CA TYR A 250 -8.43 -11.17 5.82
C TYR A 250 -8.20 -12.40 4.95
N ARG A 251 -8.44 -12.28 3.64
CA ARG A 251 -8.26 -13.39 2.69
C ARG A 251 -6.80 -13.86 2.64
N VAL A 252 -5.85 -12.93 2.44
CA VAL A 252 -4.44 -13.30 2.21
C VAL A 252 -3.70 -13.70 3.49
N LEU A 253 -4.14 -13.20 4.65
CA LEU A 253 -3.49 -13.48 5.94
C LEU A 253 -3.79 -14.91 6.39
N LYS A 254 -2.76 -15.62 6.84
CA LYS A 254 -2.91 -16.97 7.43
C LYS A 254 -3.70 -16.90 8.74
N LYS A 255 -4.36 -17.98 9.08
CA LYS A 255 -5.08 -18.13 10.34
C LYS A 255 -4.13 -17.92 11.53
N ASP A 256 -4.63 -17.27 12.57
CA ASP A 256 -3.91 -16.94 13.81
C ASP A 256 -2.75 -15.95 13.65
N LYS A 257 -2.58 -15.36 12.47
CA LYS A 257 -1.56 -14.35 12.18
C LYS A 257 -2.11 -12.92 12.36
N PHE A 258 -1.24 -11.91 12.20
CA PHE A 258 -1.51 -10.54 12.63
C PHE A 258 -1.53 -9.56 11.47
N CYS A 259 -2.39 -8.56 11.61
CA CYS A 259 -2.48 -7.39 10.71
C CYS A 259 -2.29 -6.12 11.55
N ALA A 260 -1.25 -5.36 11.25
CA ALA A 260 -0.90 -4.11 11.95
C ALA A 260 -1.14 -2.94 11.01
N ILE A 261 -1.98 -1.99 11.42
CA ILE A 261 -2.33 -0.81 10.63
C ILE A 261 -2.12 0.45 11.45
N LEU A 262 -1.26 1.35 10.96
CA LEU A 262 -1.13 2.70 11.52
C LEU A 262 -2.13 3.62 10.82
N ILE A 263 -2.90 4.37 11.60
CA ILE A 263 -3.87 5.32 11.05
C ILE A 263 -4.15 6.44 12.04
N GLY A 264 -4.36 7.65 11.54
CA GLY A 264 -4.67 8.82 12.36
C GLY A 264 -6.07 9.35 12.14
N ASP A 265 -6.41 10.34 12.93
CA ASP A 265 -7.68 11.08 12.86
C ASP A 265 -7.47 12.42 12.17
N THR A 266 -8.55 13.07 11.82
CA THR A 266 -8.54 14.44 11.28
C THR A 266 -9.59 15.30 11.99
N ARG A 267 -9.52 16.60 11.70
CA ARG A 267 -10.48 17.57 12.23
C ARG A 267 -11.10 18.33 11.08
N ARG A 268 -12.43 18.44 11.07
CA ARG A 268 -13.16 19.27 10.09
C ARG A 268 -14.21 20.11 10.79
N LYS A 269 -14.29 21.37 10.43
CA LYS A 269 -15.28 22.34 10.98
C LYS A 269 -15.31 22.32 12.51
N GLY A 270 -14.12 22.24 13.14
CA GLY A 270 -13.99 22.25 14.61
C GLY A 270 -14.22 20.91 15.30
N HIS A 271 -14.70 19.89 14.61
CA HIS A 271 -15.00 18.58 15.20
C HIS A 271 -13.99 17.50 14.79
N MET A 272 -13.72 16.58 15.68
CA MET A 272 -12.91 15.40 15.40
C MET A 272 -13.66 14.45 14.47
N ILE A 273 -12.97 13.91 13.50
CA ILE A 273 -13.43 12.80 12.66
C ILE A 273 -12.58 11.59 13.05
N PRO A 274 -13.17 10.60 13.74
CA PRO A 274 -12.41 9.48 14.29
C PRO A 274 -12.16 8.40 13.23
N ILE A 275 -11.35 8.73 12.22
CA ILE A 275 -11.03 7.83 11.09
C ILE A 275 -10.42 6.53 11.61
N GLY A 276 -9.51 6.63 12.59
CA GLY A 276 -8.85 5.47 13.17
C GLY A 276 -9.84 4.46 13.73
N PHE A 277 -10.77 4.93 14.56
CA PHE A 277 -11.79 4.04 15.16
C PHE A 277 -12.76 3.49 14.11
N ASN A 278 -13.13 4.28 13.10
CA ASN A 278 -14.01 3.82 12.02
C ASN A 278 -13.33 2.71 11.20
N VAL A 279 -12.03 2.85 10.90
CA VAL A 279 -11.25 1.79 10.22
C VAL A 279 -11.14 0.56 11.14
N MET A 280 -10.85 0.76 12.42
CA MET A 280 -10.82 -0.35 13.40
C MET A 280 -12.13 -1.14 13.34
N GLU A 281 -13.27 -0.46 13.41
CA GLU A 281 -14.59 -1.10 13.35
C GLU A 281 -14.81 -1.84 12.03
N THR A 282 -14.36 -1.27 10.91
CA THR A 282 -14.42 -1.90 9.59
C THR A 282 -13.68 -3.24 9.58
N PHE A 283 -12.47 -3.28 10.16
CA PHE A 283 -11.69 -4.52 10.26
C PHE A 283 -12.37 -5.54 11.17
N LEU A 284 -12.94 -5.10 12.29
CA LEU A 284 -13.69 -5.99 13.20
C LEU A 284 -14.90 -6.63 12.50
N ARG A 285 -15.65 -5.86 11.70
CA ARG A 285 -16.80 -6.37 10.94
C ARG A 285 -16.37 -7.40 9.87
N THR A 286 -15.15 -7.31 9.36
CA THR A 286 -14.61 -8.29 8.39
C THR A 286 -14.27 -9.64 9.03
N GLY A 287 -14.17 -9.68 10.38
CA GLY A 287 -13.90 -10.93 11.10
C GLY A 287 -12.62 -10.94 11.92
N PHE A 288 -11.81 -9.90 11.81
CA PHE A 288 -10.61 -9.74 12.64
C PHE A 288 -10.99 -9.56 14.12
N LYS A 289 -10.09 -9.97 15.00
CA LYS A 289 -10.16 -9.70 16.44
C LYS A 289 -9.11 -8.65 16.79
N LEU A 290 -9.50 -7.63 17.53
CA LEU A 290 -8.56 -6.60 18.00
C LEU A 290 -7.70 -7.19 19.12
N LYS A 291 -6.38 -7.16 18.93
CA LYS A 291 -5.41 -7.63 19.93
C LYS A 291 -4.84 -6.46 20.75
N GLU A 292 -4.39 -5.40 20.07
CA GLU A 292 -3.78 -4.25 20.75
C GLU A 292 -4.20 -2.94 20.09
N ILE A 293 -4.24 -1.88 20.89
CA ILE A 293 -4.27 -0.49 20.41
C ILE A 293 -3.01 0.18 20.95
N VAL A 294 -2.16 0.64 20.05
CA VAL A 294 -0.96 1.42 20.42
C VAL A 294 -1.20 2.88 20.06
N ILE A 295 -0.95 3.76 20.99
CA ILE A 295 -0.93 5.22 20.77
C ILE A 295 0.49 5.59 20.33
N LYS A 296 0.63 5.97 19.08
CA LYS A 296 1.92 6.41 18.53
C LYS A 296 1.98 7.95 18.59
N GLU A 297 2.85 8.48 19.42
CA GLU A 297 3.04 9.92 19.59
C GLU A 297 3.67 10.54 18.33
N GLN A 298 3.16 11.70 17.92
CA GLN A 298 3.76 12.50 16.85
C GLN A 298 4.74 13.52 17.43
N HIS A 299 5.94 13.54 16.84
CA HIS A 299 7.01 14.46 17.25
C HIS A 299 7.43 15.33 16.07
N ASN A 300 7.94 16.51 16.38
CA ASN A 300 8.66 17.40 15.43
C ASN A 300 7.86 17.80 14.17
N CYS A 301 6.53 17.99 14.31
CA CYS A 301 5.70 18.48 13.20
C CYS A 301 6.06 19.95 12.91
N SER A 302 6.37 20.25 11.66
CA SER A 302 6.91 21.55 11.22
C SER A 302 6.00 22.75 11.53
N SER A 303 4.69 22.56 11.58
CA SER A 303 3.71 23.62 11.82
C SER A 303 3.24 23.73 13.27
N THR A 304 3.84 22.96 14.21
CA THR A 304 3.37 22.88 15.60
C THR A 304 3.33 24.24 16.28
N GLY A 305 4.34 25.08 16.09
CA GLY A 305 4.41 26.41 16.72
C GLY A 305 3.23 27.31 16.36
N TYR A 306 2.93 27.39 15.07
CA TYR A 306 1.78 28.15 14.55
C TYR A 306 0.46 27.60 15.12
N TRP A 307 0.26 26.30 14.99
CA TRP A 307 -0.99 25.65 15.39
C TRP A 307 -1.20 25.66 16.92
N ARG A 308 -0.12 25.68 17.72
CA ARG A 308 -0.20 25.82 19.18
C ARG A 308 -0.88 27.14 19.55
N ASN A 309 -0.49 28.24 18.92
CA ASN A 309 -1.14 29.55 19.14
C ASN A 309 -2.60 29.55 18.71
N GLN A 310 -2.90 28.92 17.56
CA GLN A 310 -4.28 28.81 17.07
C GLN A 310 -5.13 27.94 18.01
N SER A 311 -4.59 26.88 18.58
CA SER A 311 -5.30 26.00 19.48
C SER A 311 -5.78 26.72 20.76
N ILE A 312 -4.92 27.60 21.30
CA ILE A 312 -5.25 28.45 22.44
C ILE A 312 -6.33 29.46 22.04
N LYS A 313 -6.09 30.17 20.92
CA LYS A 313 -7.00 31.21 20.44
C LYS A 313 -8.41 30.70 20.14
N TYR A 314 -8.51 29.50 19.56
CA TYR A 314 -9.78 28.94 19.09
C TYR A 314 -10.25 27.73 19.93
N ASN A 315 -9.62 27.49 21.06
CA ASN A 315 -9.99 26.47 22.05
C ASN A 315 -10.15 25.07 21.45
N PHE A 316 -9.08 24.53 20.83
CA PHE A 316 -9.06 23.15 20.40
C PHE A 316 -7.70 22.51 20.72
N LEU A 317 -7.67 21.18 20.83
CA LEU A 317 -6.43 20.45 21.08
C LEU A 317 -5.80 19.97 19.76
N LEU A 318 -4.48 20.06 19.64
CA LEU A 318 -3.76 19.51 18.51
C LEU A 318 -3.82 17.98 18.57
N ILE A 319 -4.05 17.35 17.42
CA ILE A 319 -3.94 15.90 17.31
C ILE A 319 -2.43 15.61 17.28
N ALA A 320 -1.94 14.93 18.31
CA ALA A 320 -0.51 14.66 18.51
C ALA A 320 -0.23 13.16 18.56
N HIS A 321 -1.09 12.35 17.97
CA HIS A 321 -0.94 10.89 17.96
C HIS A 321 -1.62 10.27 16.74
N GLU A 322 -1.25 9.04 16.49
CA GLU A 322 -1.90 8.12 15.57
C GLU A 322 -2.16 6.81 16.34
N TYR A 323 -2.99 5.94 15.79
CA TYR A 323 -3.27 4.63 16.36
C TYR A 323 -2.59 3.56 15.51
N LEU A 324 -1.86 2.66 16.16
CA LEU A 324 -1.44 1.42 15.54
C LEU A 324 -2.34 0.31 16.09
N PHE A 325 -3.26 -0.16 15.26
CA PHE A 325 -4.14 -1.26 15.60
C PHE A 325 -3.47 -2.57 15.21
N ILE A 326 -3.42 -3.52 16.15
CA ILE A 326 -2.95 -4.89 15.88
C ILE A 326 -4.17 -5.80 15.94
N PHE A 327 -4.48 -6.39 14.80
CA PHE A 327 -5.57 -7.34 14.66
C PHE A 327 -5.01 -8.76 14.54
N ARG A 328 -5.83 -9.75 14.90
CA ARG A 328 -5.55 -11.18 14.69
C ARG A 328 -6.68 -11.79 13.85
N LYS A 329 -6.33 -12.60 12.85
CA LYS A 329 -7.28 -13.40 12.08
C LYS A 329 -7.68 -14.64 12.85
#